data_8b1e237c4f215023bd02afaa6dbc1e69
#
_entry.id   8b1e237c4f215023bd02afaa6dbc1e69
#
_cell.length_a   1.000
_cell.length_b   1.000
_cell.length_c   1.000
_cell.angle_alpha   90.00
_cell.angle_beta   90.00
_cell.angle_gamma   90.00
#
_symmetry.space_group_name_H-M   'P 1'
#
loop_
_entity.id
_entity.type
_entity.pdbx_description
1 polymer ?
#
loop_
_entity_poly.entity_id
_entity_poly.type
_entity_poly.pdbx_seq_one_letter_code
_entity_poly.pdbx_strand_id
1 'polypeptide(L)'
;MERGFMGNVNNMPFLWGSATASYQCEGAWNEDGKGLGEWDFFSHTSNKNINHVDGDVSCDFYHRYEEDIRMMKEGGQNTYRFSLSWSRIIPTGIGEVNEEGIDFYNRVIDCCLENGIEPNVTLFHYDLPFTLACKGGWLNNDMAEWFCKYAKICFERFGDRVKIWATVNEPHFYSYCVNMLGNYPPNRSLDVQSYMQFQYNLMRASALAVRTYRQMGYDGIIGAVHDGGVVELDPATEHPDDVFRYADFFANRMILAPALQGQLPPEMDEILEKLGVSLYRSPNDAEEFRDGKVDFIGLNVYCREYVTDWHGGELAVSANNKGGSSKKVEGKCIAPLFESARDSNVPRNKWGREILPGCMYSTIMDVHERYDAPRIFITENGHGAYEQPDADGMVHDDDRIELLGQFIEHMMRAKRDGARVEGYYLWSTMDLYSWINGYEKRYGLVHIDFENNLERTPKKSWYWYRDLISKYQEQEG
;
A
#
# COMPACT_ATOMS: atom_id res chain seq x y z
N MET A 1 18.23 -28.26 5.93
CA MET A 1 17.76 -26.86 5.90
C MET A 1 17.29 -26.61 4.47
N GLU A 2 16.01 -26.68 4.23
CA GLU A 2 15.44 -26.27 2.95
C GLU A 2 15.55 -24.75 2.87
N ARG A 3 16.42 -24.28 1.99
CA ARG A 3 16.48 -22.85 1.63
C ARG A 3 15.14 -22.45 1.03
N GLY A 4 14.68 -21.23 1.26
CA GLY A 4 13.43 -20.69 0.77
C GLY A 4 13.15 -21.06 -0.69
N PHE A 5 11.90 -20.94 -1.11
CA PHE A 5 11.41 -21.50 -2.38
C PHE A 5 12.32 -21.12 -3.56
N MET A 6 13.25 -22.01 -3.92
CA MET A 6 14.16 -21.89 -5.08
C MET A 6 13.50 -22.40 -6.38
N GLY A 7 12.17 -22.34 -6.46
CA GLY A 7 11.38 -22.79 -7.60
C GLY A 7 10.99 -21.68 -8.56
N ASN A 8 10.46 -22.09 -9.72
CA ASN A 8 9.87 -21.16 -10.68
C ASN A 8 8.67 -20.43 -10.03
N VAL A 9 8.66 -19.10 -10.04
CA VAL A 9 7.57 -18.25 -9.51
C VAL A 9 6.16 -18.61 -10.03
N ASN A 10 6.06 -19.38 -11.12
CA ASN A 10 4.79 -19.88 -11.63
C ASN A 10 4.26 -21.13 -10.90
N ASN A 11 5.04 -21.73 -10.00
CA ASN A 11 4.70 -22.92 -9.23
C ASN A 11 4.77 -22.68 -7.72
N MET A 12 4.69 -21.44 -7.27
CA MET A 12 4.65 -21.12 -5.84
C MET A 12 3.33 -21.62 -5.23
N PRO A 13 3.37 -22.14 -3.98
CA PRO A 13 2.16 -22.38 -3.21
C PRO A 13 1.43 -21.05 -2.97
N PHE A 14 0.18 -21.11 -2.51
CA PHE A 14 -0.51 -19.90 -2.09
C PHE A 14 0.28 -19.18 -0.99
N LEU A 15 0.51 -17.89 -1.17
CA LEU A 15 1.31 -17.09 -0.24
C LEU A 15 0.44 -16.52 0.88
N TRP A 16 0.66 -17.01 2.09
CA TRP A 16 0.02 -16.52 3.31
C TRP A 16 1.03 -15.71 4.13
N GLY A 17 0.79 -14.42 4.28
CA GLY A 17 1.72 -13.54 4.98
C GLY A 17 1.08 -12.34 5.64
N SER A 18 1.93 -11.43 6.02
CA SER A 18 1.56 -10.12 6.54
C SER A 18 2.47 -9.04 5.96
N ALA A 19 2.12 -7.78 6.17
CA ALA A 19 2.83 -6.66 5.58
C ALA A 19 3.21 -5.60 6.62
N THR A 20 4.29 -4.86 6.32
CA THR A 20 4.69 -3.61 6.97
C THR A 20 5.23 -2.62 5.94
N ALA A 21 5.51 -1.39 6.37
CA ALA A 21 6.23 -0.40 5.58
C ALA A 21 7.37 0.21 6.40
N SER A 22 8.47 0.56 5.74
CA SER A 22 9.73 0.99 6.36
C SER A 22 9.56 2.08 7.41
N TYR A 23 9.02 3.23 7.04
CA TYR A 23 8.80 4.33 8.00
C TYR A 23 7.90 3.94 9.17
N GLN A 24 6.93 3.07 8.93
CA GLN A 24 5.93 2.71 9.93
C GLN A 24 6.42 1.73 10.99
N CYS A 25 7.50 0.98 10.72
CA CYS A 25 7.97 -0.05 11.66
C CYS A 25 9.46 0.00 11.99
N GLU A 26 10.32 0.48 11.09
CA GLU A 26 11.77 0.36 11.27
C GLU A 26 12.31 1.15 12.47
N GLY A 27 11.93 2.41 12.63
CA GLY A 27 12.64 3.31 13.53
C GLY A 27 14.05 3.63 13.04
N ALA A 28 15.00 3.84 13.96
CA ALA A 28 16.39 4.12 13.64
C ALA A 28 16.54 5.23 12.57
N TRP A 29 15.75 6.29 12.71
CA TRP A 29 15.54 7.32 11.68
C TRP A 29 16.80 8.08 11.30
N ASN A 30 17.80 8.15 12.19
CA ASN A 30 19.07 8.86 12.02
C ASN A 30 20.30 7.96 12.26
N GLU A 31 20.13 6.63 12.17
CA GLU A 31 21.22 5.67 12.40
C GLU A 31 21.82 5.18 11.09
N ASP A 32 23.06 4.71 11.15
CA ASP A 32 23.81 4.04 10.07
C ASP A 32 23.71 4.78 8.73
N GLY A 33 23.88 6.11 8.76
CA GLY A 33 23.92 6.93 7.57
C GLY A 33 22.59 7.17 6.85
N LYS A 34 21.44 6.75 7.43
CA LYS A 34 20.14 7.05 6.85
C LYS A 34 19.95 8.57 6.68
N GLY A 35 19.56 8.96 5.46
CA GLY A 35 19.16 10.35 5.19
C GLY A 35 17.79 10.69 5.75
N LEU A 36 17.54 11.99 5.91
CA LEU A 36 16.23 12.49 6.34
C LEU A 36 15.16 12.14 5.30
N GLY A 37 14.09 11.50 5.73
CA GLY A 37 12.89 11.27 4.94
C GLY A 37 11.88 12.43 5.04
N GLU A 38 10.97 12.51 4.07
CA GLU A 38 9.89 13.51 4.08
C GLU A 38 8.96 13.34 5.28
N TRP A 39 8.69 12.09 5.70
CA TRP A 39 7.91 11.79 6.89
C TRP A 39 8.64 12.10 8.19
N ASP A 40 9.98 11.91 8.26
CA ASP A 40 10.77 12.34 9.42
C ASP A 40 10.58 13.85 9.64
N PHE A 41 10.76 14.66 8.59
CA PHE A 41 10.56 16.11 8.66
C PHE A 41 9.11 16.48 9.01
N PHE A 42 8.14 15.84 8.37
CA PHE A 42 6.72 16.14 8.54
C PHE A 42 6.24 15.82 9.97
N SER A 43 6.60 14.67 10.53
CA SER A 43 6.19 14.28 11.88
C SER A 43 6.80 15.17 12.96
N HIS A 44 8.05 15.63 12.75
CA HIS A 44 8.71 16.55 13.69
C HIS A 44 8.19 17.98 13.63
N THR A 45 7.60 18.42 12.51
CA THR A 45 7.26 19.83 12.30
C THR A 45 5.76 20.10 12.14
N SER A 46 4.97 19.07 11.79
CA SER A 46 3.54 19.21 11.50
C SER A 46 2.68 18.98 12.72
N ASN A 47 1.55 19.70 12.80
CA ASN A 47 0.49 19.47 13.78
C ASN A 47 -0.60 18.52 13.27
N LYS A 48 -0.34 17.79 12.16
CA LYS A 48 -1.33 16.90 11.54
C LYS A 48 -1.41 15.53 12.21
N ASN A 49 -0.32 15.09 12.83
CA ASN A 49 -0.28 13.80 13.53
C ASN A 49 -1.03 13.86 14.84
N ILE A 50 -1.77 12.81 15.15
CA ILE A 50 -2.41 12.66 16.46
C ILE A 50 -1.32 12.63 17.54
N ASN A 51 -1.52 13.41 18.62
CA ASN A 51 -0.62 13.48 19.77
C ASN A 51 0.82 13.91 19.45
N HIS A 52 1.09 14.44 18.26
CA HIS A 52 2.43 14.86 17.82
C HIS A 52 3.50 13.77 17.94
N VAL A 53 3.12 12.51 17.69
CA VAL A 53 4.05 11.39 17.70
C VAL A 53 4.73 11.23 16.33
N ASP A 54 5.88 10.62 16.32
CA ASP A 54 6.72 10.37 15.15
C ASP A 54 7.03 8.88 14.98
N GLY A 55 7.72 8.53 13.92
CA GLY A 55 8.20 7.20 13.62
C GLY A 55 9.66 6.93 14.00
N ASP A 56 10.27 7.79 14.82
CA ASP A 56 11.71 7.76 15.11
C ASP A 56 12.18 6.43 15.68
N VAL A 57 11.38 5.83 16.52
CA VAL A 57 11.60 4.50 17.11
C VAL A 57 10.60 3.49 16.55
N SER A 58 9.34 3.87 16.41
CA SER A 58 8.25 3.00 15.97
C SER A 58 8.25 1.64 16.69
N CYS A 59 8.26 0.53 15.95
CA CYS A 59 8.37 -0.82 16.50
C CYS A 59 9.82 -1.26 16.72
N ASP A 60 10.78 -0.42 16.35
CA ASP A 60 12.21 -0.77 16.40
C ASP A 60 12.57 -2.02 15.59
N PHE A 61 11.89 -2.21 14.45
CA PHE A 61 12.14 -3.35 13.56
C PHE A 61 13.60 -3.37 13.08
N TYR A 62 14.24 -2.22 12.94
CA TYR A 62 15.64 -2.11 12.55
C TYR A 62 16.57 -2.96 13.43
N HIS A 63 16.33 -3.00 14.75
CA HIS A 63 17.12 -3.78 15.71
C HIS A 63 16.50 -5.15 16.03
N ARG A 64 15.19 -5.36 15.74
CA ARG A 64 14.43 -6.53 16.20
C ARG A 64 13.85 -7.40 15.08
N TYR A 65 14.25 -7.17 13.83
CA TYR A 65 13.72 -7.90 12.67
C TYR A 65 13.84 -9.44 12.82
N GLU A 66 14.88 -9.95 13.47
CA GLU A 66 15.05 -11.40 13.69
C GLU A 66 13.95 -11.99 14.58
N GLU A 67 13.56 -11.26 15.64
CA GLU A 67 12.46 -11.63 16.53
C GLU A 67 11.14 -11.61 15.77
N ASP A 68 10.87 -10.53 15.05
CA ASP A 68 9.62 -10.32 14.33
C ASP A 68 9.45 -11.36 13.19
N ILE A 69 10.50 -11.64 12.42
CA ILE A 69 10.46 -12.65 11.35
C ILE A 69 10.27 -14.06 11.92
N ARG A 70 10.88 -14.38 13.06
CA ARG A 70 10.67 -15.65 13.74
C ARG A 70 9.21 -15.80 14.19
N MET A 71 8.59 -14.74 14.73
CA MET A 71 7.16 -14.76 15.10
C MET A 71 6.26 -14.97 13.88
N MET A 72 6.59 -14.42 12.70
CA MET A 72 5.86 -14.71 11.46
C MET A 72 5.95 -16.20 11.11
N LYS A 73 7.14 -16.79 11.20
CA LYS A 73 7.35 -18.23 10.96
C LYS A 73 6.56 -19.10 11.93
N GLU A 74 6.60 -18.78 13.24
CA GLU A 74 5.83 -19.46 14.28
C GLU A 74 4.31 -19.33 14.06
N GLY A 75 3.87 -18.21 13.44
CA GLY A 75 2.52 -17.95 12.97
C GLY A 75 2.14 -18.65 11.67
N GLY A 76 2.99 -19.56 11.15
CA GLY A 76 2.69 -20.35 9.94
C GLY A 76 2.79 -19.57 8.63
N GLN A 77 3.23 -18.33 8.64
CA GLN A 77 3.40 -17.52 7.42
C GLN A 77 4.53 -18.07 6.56
N ASN A 78 4.37 -18.01 5.23
CA ASN A 78 5.38 -18.42 4.24
C ASN A 78 5.89 -17.26 3.38
N THR A 79 5.39 -16.04 3.62
CA THR A 79 5.81 -14.83 2.93
C THR A 79 5.70 -13.61 3.85
N TYR A 80 6.50 -12.58 3.56
CA TYR A 80 6.45 -11.29 4.24
C TYR A 80 6.62 -10.16 3.24
N ARG A 81 5.68 -9.21 3.24
CA ARG A 81 5.77 -8.00 2.44
C ARG A 81 6.30 -6.85 3.28
N PHE A 82 7.38 -6.22 2.83
CA PHE A 82 7.94 -5.02 3.45
C PHE A 82 8.43 -4.03 2.40
N SER A 83 8.60 -2.77 2.76
CA SER A 83 9.17 -1.78 1.86
C SER A 83 10.60 -1.42 2.23
N LEU A 84 11.36 -0.97 1.23
CA LEU A 84 12.69 -0.40 1.43
C LEU A 84 12.59 1.09 1.69
N SER A 85 13.37 1.61 2.64
CA SER A 85 13.52 3.05 2.82
C SER A 85 14.52 3.60 1.81
N TRP A 86 14.03 4.39 0.86
CA TRP A 86 14.88 5.00 -0.15
C TRP A 86 15.99 5.87 0.47
N SER A 87 15.66 6.64 1.51
CA SER A 87 16.64 7.48 2.23
C SER A 87 17.66 6.69 3.05
N ARG A 88 17.39 5.41 3.37
CA ARG A 88 18.38 4.52 4.01
C ARG A 88 19.38 3.98 2.99
N ILE A 89 18.92 3.72 1.75
CA ILE A 89 19.77 3.18 0.66
C ILE A 89 20.55 4.29 -0.04
N ILE A 90 19.90 5.43 -0.34
CA ILE A 90 20.53 6.60 -0.94
C ILE A 90 20.13 7.84 -0.11
N PRO A 91 20.93 8.27 0.85
CA PRO A 91 20.56 9.29 1.84
C PRO A 91 20.04 10.60 1.26
N THR A 92 20.53 10.99 0.10
CA THR A 92 20.10 12.20 -0.62
C THR A 92 19.10 11.90 -1.74
N GLY A 93 18.67 10.64 -1.87
CA GLY A 93 17.77 10.15 -2.91
C GLY A 93 18.42 9.97 -4.29
N ILE A 94 19.46 10.73 -4.59
CA ILE A 94 20.36 10.63 -5.77
C ILE A 94 21.80 10.81 -5.30
N GLY A 95 22.72 10.06 -5.86
CA GLY A 95 24.14 10.16 -5.48
C GLY A 95 24.70 8.84 -4.93
N GLU A 96 25.47 8.91 -3.87
CA GLU A 96 26.17 7.76 -3.31
C GLU A 96 25.24 6.80 -2.57
N VAL A 97 25.54 5.52 -2.70
CA VAL A 97 24.84 4.43 -2.00
C VAL A 97 25.38 4.34 -0.57
N ASN A 98 24.48 4.21 0.38
CA ASN A 98 24.81 3.91 1.77
C ASN A 98 24.92 2.39 1.95
N GLU A 99 26.15 1.89 2.07
CA GLU A 99 26.40 0.44 2.19
C GLU A 99 25.85 -0.14 3.52
N GLU A 100 25.81 0.64 4.59
CA GLU A 100 25.21 0.21 5.88
C GLU A 100 23.70 -0.03 5.74
N GLY A 101 23.01 0.82 4.97
CA GLY A 101 21.60 0.62 4.63
C GLY A 101 21.38 -0.60 3.72
N ILE A 102 22.27 -0.85 2.78
CA ILE A 102 22.26 -2.07 1.95
C ILE A 102 22.44 -3.31 2.83
N ASP A 103 23.41 -3.28 3.74
CA ASP A 103 23.70 -4.41 4.64
C ASP A 103 22.53 -4.72 5.58
N PHE A 104 21.82 -3.71 6.05
CA PHE A 104 20.59 -3.92 6.83
C PHE A 104 19.57 -4.75 6.04
N TYR A 105 19.23 -4.33 4.84
CA TYR A 105 18.26 -5.08 4.03
C TYR A 105 18.75 -6.44 3.57
N ASN A 106 20.07 -6.62 3.35
CA ASN A 106 20.66 -7.94 3.14
C ASN A 106 20.35 -8.87 4.33
N ARG A 107 20.60 -8.41 5.57
CA ARG A 107 20.28 -9.19 6.78
C ARG A 107 18.81 -9.53 6.92
N VAL A 108 17.91 -8.57 6.63
CA VAL A 108 16.44 -8.81 6.66
C VAL A 108 16.01 -9.86 5.63
N ILE A 109 16.49 -9.74 4.38
CA ILE A 109 16.18 -10.69 3.30
C ILE A 109 16.72 -12.08 3.63
N ASP A 110 17.97 -12.18 4.07
CA ASP A 110 18.59 -13.46 4.44
C ASP A 110 17.85 -14.10 5.61
N CYS A 111 17.47 -13.32 6.64
CA CYS A 111 16.70 -13.81 7.76
C CYS A 111 15.31 -14.34 7.32
N CYS A 112 14.62 -13.67 6.39
CA CYS A 112 13.37 -14.19 5.81
C CYS A 112 13.61 -15.57 5.17
N LEU A 113 14.59 -15.69 4.28
CA LEU A 113 14.88 -16.91 3.54
C LEU A 113 15.33 -18.05 4.45
N GLU A 114 16.14 -17.77 5.48
CA GLU A 114 16.56 -18.75 6.50
C GLU A 114 15.39 -19.30 7.30
N ASN A 115 14.32 -18.49 7.48
CA ASN A 115 13.10 -18.91 8.13
C ASN A 115 12.07 -19.53 7.18
N GLY A 116 12.38 -19.65 5.88
CA GLY A 116 11.47 -20.17 4.86
C GLY A 116 10.32 -19.23 4.54
N ILE A 117 10.54 -17.93 4.70
CA ILE A 117 9.61 -16.84 4.39
C ILE A 117 10.06 -16.18 3.08
N GLU A 118 9.21 -16.19 2.05
CA GLU A 118 9.49 -15.52 0.78
C GLU A 118 9.35 -14.01 0.91
N PRO A 119 10.40 -13.22 0.63
CA PRO A 119 10.32 -11.76 0.67
C PRO A 119 9.54 -11.21 -0.53
N ASN A 120 8.52 -10.38 -0.25
CA ASN A 120 7.83 -9.53 -1.22
C ASN A 120 8.22 -8.08 -0.96
N VAL A 121 9.08 -7.53 -1.79
CA VAL A 121 9.74 -6.25 -1.53
C VAL A 121 9.10 -5.12 -2.30
N THR A 122 8.61 -4.11 -1.58
CA THR A 122 8.06 -2.87 -2.15
C THR A 122 9.16 -1.81 -2.20
N LEU A 123 9.44 -1.26 -3.38
CA LEU A 123 10.48 -0.25 -3.56
C LEU A 123 10.13 1.10 -2.92
N PHE A 124 8.85 1.50 -2.96
CA PHE A 124 8.42 2.79 -2.43
C PHE A 124 7.06 2.70 -1.74
N HIS A 125 7.04 3.10 -0.47
CA HIS A 125 5.83 3.16 0.36
C HIS A 125 5.77 4.49 1.13
N TYR A 126 5.66 5.62 0.40
CA TYR A 126 5.46 7.00 0.85
C TYR A 126 6.68 7.71 1.48
N ASP A 127 7.76 7.03 1.72
CA ASP A 127 8.95 7.53 2.44
C ASP A 127 9.99 8.16 1.49
N LEU A 128 9.61 9.27 0.86
CA LEU A 128 10.48 10.01 -0.05
C LEU A 128 11.68 10.63 0.68
N PRO A 129 12.92 10.54 0.16
CA PRO A 129 14.04 11.32 0.69
C PRO A 129 13.73 12.82 0.70
N PHE A 130 13.93 13.47 1.84
CA PHE A 130 13.58 14.89 2.02
C PHE A 130 14.30 15.81 1.03
N THR A 131 15.52 15.48 0.63
CA THR A 131 16.26 16.21 -0.40
C THR A 131 15.53 16.22 -1.74
N LEU A 132 14.83 15.12 -2.09
CA LEU A 132 14.01 15.05 -3.31
C LEU A 132 12.68 15.81 -3.12
N ALA A 133 12.10 15.76 -1.92
CA ALA A 133 10.93 16.57 -1.59
C ALA A 133 11.22 18.06 -1.78
N CYS A 134 12.41 18.55 -1.33
CA CYS A 134 12.86 19.92 -1.55
C CYS A 134 13.08 20.28 -3.03
N LYS A 135 13.24 19.29 -3.91
CA LYS A 135 13.33 19.47 -5.36
C LYS A 135 11.98 19.38 -6.08
N GLY A 136 10.88 19.38 -5.34
CA GLY A 136 9.52 19.29 -5.87
C GLY A 136 8.85 17.92 -5.73
N GLY A 137 9.59 16.92 -5.24
CA GLY A 137 9.07 15.57 -5.02
C GLY A 137 8.48 14.97 -6.31
N TRP A 138 7.40 14.25 -6.17
CA TRP A 138 6.73 13.61 -7.32
C TRP A 138 6.11 14.56 -8.36
N LEU A 139 6.13 15.86 -8.13
CA LEU A 139 5.79 16.85 -9.16
C LEU A 139 6.99 17.24 -10.06
N ASN A 140 8.20 16.86 -9.66
CA ASN A 140 9.37 17.05 -10.50
C ASN A 140 9.39 15.99 -11.61
N ASN A 141 9.56 16.45 -12.86
CA ASN A 141 9.51 15.57 -14.03
C ASN A 141 10.67 14.56 -14.10
N ASP A 142 11.78 14.82 -13.39
CA ASP A 142 12.94 13.91 -13.31
C ASP A 142 12.77 12.80 -12.28
N MET A 143 11.68 12.82 -11.49
CA MET A 143 11.47 11.84 -10.42
C MET A 143 11.39 10.40 -10.91
N ALA A 144 10.80 10.19 -12.09
CA ALA A 144 10.68 8.84 -12.66
C ALA A 144 12.05 8.25 -12.97
N GLU A 145 12.98 9.05 -13.49
CA GLU A 145 14.35 8.64 -13.76
C GLU A 145 15.17 8.46 -12.49
N TRP A 146 14.97 9.31 -11.48
CA TRP A 146 15.64 9.15 -10.18
C TRP A 146 15.17 7.89 -9.47
N PHE A 147 13.87 7.62 -9.47
CA PHE A 147 13.31 6.38 -8.94
C PHE A 147 13.82 5.15 -9.69
N CYS A 148 13.90 5.21 -10.99
CA CYS A 148 14.44 4.12 -11.82
C CYS A 148 15.90 3.80 -11.47
N LYS A 149 16.74 4.81 -11.20
CA LYS A 149 18.12 4.61 -10.74
C LYS A 149 18.19 3.96 -9.36
N TYR A 150 17.35 4.41 -8.44
CA TYR A 150 17.21 3.77 -7.11
C TYR A 150 16.76 2.31 -7.23
N ALA A 151 15.70 2.06 -8.01
CA ALA A 151 15.20 0.71 -8.25
C ALA A 151 16.28 -0.21 -8.84
N LYS A 152 17.07 0.28 -9.80
CA LYS A 152 18.17 -0.46 -10.39
C LYS A 152 19.21 -0.88 -9.33
N ILE A 153 19.59 0.01 -8.43
CA ILE A 153 20.50 -0.31 -7.32
C ILE A 153 19.90 -1.41 -6.44
N CYS A 154 18.61 -1.30 -6.07
CA CYS A 154 17.94 -2.33 -5.29
C CYS A 154 17.94 -3.69 -6.00
N PHE A 155 17.67 -3.72 -7.30
CA PHE A 155 17.72 -4.97 -8.08
C PHE A 155 19.13 -5.55 -8.16
N GLU A 156 20.16 -4.71 -8.34
CA GLU A 156 21.57 -5.15 -8.35
C GLU A 156 22.02 -5.76 -7.01
N ARG A 157 21.49 -5.25 -5.89
CA ARG A 157 21.90 -5.64 -4.54
C ARG A 157 21.10 -6.80 -3.96
N PHE A 158 19.87 -6.99 -4.39
CA PHE A 158 18.92 -7.94 -3.76
C PHE A 158 18.25 -8.89 -4.76
N GLY A 159 18.32 -8.63 -6.08
CA GLY A 159 17.57 -9.37 -7.09
C GLY A 159 18.01 -10.83 -7.29
N ASP A 160 19.17 -11.21 -6.78
CA ASP A 160 19.62 -12.61 -6.73
C ASP A 160 18.73 -13.46 -5.79
N ARG A 161 18.18 -12.86 -4.73
CA ARG A 161 17.40 -13.50 -3.66
C ARG A 161 15.91 -13.13 -3.67
N VAL A 162 15.58 -11.88 -3.94
CA VAL A 162 14.19 -11.41 -3.97
C VAL A 162 13.54 -11.78 -5.30
N LYS A 163 12.43 -12.52 -5.26
CA LYS A 163 11.69 -13.00 -6.43
C LYS A 163 10.37 -12.26 -6.67
N ILE A 164 9.87 -11.52 -5.68
CA ILE A 164 8.61 -10.78 -5.78
C ILE A 164 8.89 -9.31 -5.45
N TRP A 165 8.70 -8.45 -6.44
CA TRP A 165 8.92 -7.02 -6.32
C TRP A 165 7.64 -6.23 -6.55
N ALA A 166 7.37 -5.22 -5.73
CA ALA A 166 6.38 -4.20 -6.00
C ALA A 166 7.05 -2.84 -6.19
N THR A 167 6.68 -2.10 -7.21
CA THR A 167 7.31 -0.82 -7.53
C THR A 167 6.88 0.29 -6.58
N VAL A 168 5.60 0.63 -6.60
CA VAL A 168 5.01 1.71 -5.79
C VAL A 168 3.77 1.20 -5.07
N ASN A 169 3.58 1.68 -3.84
CA ASN A 169 2.38 1.42 -3.06
C ASN A 169 1.35 2.53 -3.25
N GLU A 170 0.12 2.16 -3.60
CA GLU A 170 -1.08 3.01 -3.63
C GLU A 170 -0.88 4.39 -4.28
N PRO A 171 -0.50 4.46 -5.56
CA PRO A 171 -0.27 5.76 -6.20
C PRO A 171 -1.48 6.68 -6.17
N HIS A 172 -2.70 6.13 -6.24
CA HIS A 172 -3.95 6.88 -6.16
C HIS A 172 -4.17 7.46 -4.75
N PHE A 173 -4.18 6.62 -3.70
CA PHE A 173 -4.40 7.07 -2.33
C PHE A 173 -3.32 8.06 -1.87
N TYR A 174 -2.04 7.74 -2.14
CA TYR A 174 -0.93 8.62 -1.77
C TYR A 174 -1.05 9.99 -2.43
N SER A 175 -1.28 10.03 -3.75
CA SER A 175 -1.44 11.31 -4.45
C SER A 175 -2.65 12.10 -3.97
N TYR A 176 -3.75 11.42 -3.61
CA TYR A 176 -4.95 12.04 -3.07
C TYR A 176 -4.70 12.63 -1.67
N CYS A 177 -4.07 11.89 -0.77
CA CYS A 177 -3.72 12.37 0.57
C CYS A 177 -2.77 13.58 0.54
N VAL A 178 -1.81 13.58 -0.40
CA VAL A 178 -0.82 14.64 -0.56
C VAL A 178 -1.42 15.91 -1.14
N ASN A 179 -2.26 15.80 -2.20
CA ASN A 179 -2.64 16.95 -3.02
C ASN A 179 -4.11 17.37 -2.89
N MET A 180 -4.99 16.45 -2.49
CA MET A 180 -6.42 16.74 -2.32
C MET A 180 -6.80 16.93 -0.85
N LEU A 181 -6.46 15.99 0.03
CA LEU A 181 -6.73 16.07 1.47
C LEU A 181 -5.73 16.96 2.21
N GLY A 182 -4.49 17.01 1.77
CA GLY A 182 -3.43 17.78 2.42
C GLY A 182 -3.12 17.32 3.83
N ASN A 183 -3.26 16.03 4.11
CA ASN A 183 -2.94 15.42 5.40
C ASN A 183 -1.63 14.63 5.39
N TYR A 184 -1.03 14.41 4.23
CA TYR A 184 0.30 13.84 4.03
C TYR A 184 1.28 14.90 3.50
N PRO A 185 2.60 14.73 3.76
CA PRO A 185 3.60 15.67 3.23
C PRO A 185 3.60 15.70 1.69
N PRO A 186 3.84 16.84 1.07
CA PRO A 186 4.05 18.18 1.58
C PRO A 186 2.78 18.98 1.88
N ASN A 187 1.62 18.34 2.01
CA ASN A 187 0.43 18.95 2.59
C ASN A 187 -0.26 20.01 1.69
N ARG A 188 -0.47 19.68 0.40
CA ARG A 188 -1.32 20.45 -0.50
C ARG A 188 -2.78 20.07 -0.33
N SER A 189 -3.69 20.97 -0.62
CA SER A 189 -5.13 20.70 -0.48
C SER A 189 -5.88 21.17 -1.71
N LEU A 190 -6.84 20.36 -2.18
CA LEU A 190 -7.75 20.67 -3.28
C LEU A 190 -7.02 21.04 -4.60
N ASP A 191 -5.85 20.50 -4.80
CA ASP A 191 -5.00 20.77 -5.96
C ASP A 191 -5.07 19.60 -6.97
N VAL A 192 -6.11 19.62 -7.80
CA VAL A 192 -6.36 18.58 -8.83
C VAL A 192 -5.23 18.55 -9.87
N GLN A 193 -4.66 19.70 -10.21
CA GLN A 193 -3.53 19.79 -11.15
C GLN A 193 -2.32 18.98 -10.62
N SER A 194 -1.93 19.24 -9.38
CA SER A 194 -0.84 18.52 -8.72
C SER A 194 -1.19 17.05 -8.48
N TYR A 195 -2.44 16.75 -8.12
CA TYR A 195 -2.90 15.36 -7.91
C TYR A 195 -2.69 14.51 -9.16
N MET A 196 -3.10 14.99 -10.32
CA MET A 196 -2.98 14.25 -11.57
C MET A 196 -1.52 14.14 -12.06
N GLN A 197 -0.73 15.21 -11.94
CA GLN A 197 0.69 15.16 -12.31
C GLN A 197 1.49 14.21 -11.41
N PHE A 198 1.23 14.23 -10.13
CA PHE A 198 1.86 13.36 -9.13
C PHE A 198 1.59 11.88 -9.44
N GLN A 199 0.34 11.55 -9.72
CA GLN A 199 -0.09 10.19 -10.04
C GLN A 199 0.53 9.70 -11.37
N TYR A 200 0.53 10.56 -12.40
CA TYR A 200 1.18 10.26 -13.67
C TYR A 200 2.68 9.96 -13.49
N ASN A 201 3.40 10.79 -12.72
CA ASN A 201 4.84 10.60 -12.48
C ASN A 201 5.13 9.32 -11.70
N LEU A 202 4.29 8.95 -10.71
CA LEU A 202 4.41 7.68 -9.98
C LEU A 202 4.24 6.47 -10.92
N MET A 203 3.23 6.51 -11.78
CA MET A 203 2.98 5.40 -12.71
C MET A 203 4.06 5.30 -13.78
N ARG A 204 4.58 6.43 -14.26
CA ARG A 204 5.73 6.46 -15.17
C ARG A 204 6.98 5.89 -14.50
N ALA A 205 7.24 6.25 -13.24
CA ALA A 205 8.34 5.71 -12.44
C ALA A 205 8.23 4.19 -12.27
N SER A 206 7.01 3.69 -11.99
CA SER A 206 6.72 2.25 -11.93
C SER A 206 7.07 1.57 -13.27
N ALA A 207 6.60 2.11 -14.39
CA ALA A 207 6.85 1.54 -15.71
C ALA A 207 8.35 1.48 -16.05
N LEU A 208 9.11 2.54 -15.74
CA LEU A 208 10.57 2.56 -15.95
C LEU A 208 11.30 1.54 -15.08
N ALA A 209 10.87 1.36 -13.84
CA ALA A 209 11.44 0.35 -12.94
C ALA A 209 11.17 -1.07 -13.45
N VAL A 210 9.96 -1.36 -13.92
CA VAL A 210 9.59 -2.66 -14.54
C VAL A 210 10.47 -2.95 -15.76
N ARG A 211 10.62 -1.98 -16.67
CA ARG A 211 11.50 -2.12 -17.84
C ARG A 211 12.94 -2.46 -17.42
N THR A 212 13.44 -1.73 -16.43
CA THR A 212 14.81 -1.93 -15.91
C THR A 212 14.97 -3.32 -15.33
N TYR A 213 14.04 -3.80 -14.51
CA TYR A 213 14.07 -5.15 -13.93
C TYR A 213 14.15 -6.23 -15.01
N ARG A 214 13.32 -6.13 -16.05
CA ARG A 214 13.32 -7.07 -17.18
C ARG A 214 14.60 -7.04 -17.98
N GLN A 215 15.18 -5.86 -18.21
CA GLN A 215 16.46 -5.71 -18.91
C GLN A 215 17.62 -6.36 -18.15
N MET A 216 17.54 -6.43 -16.82
CA MET A 216 18.54 -7.08 -15.98
C MET A 216 18.44 -8.62 -16.01
N GLY A 217 17.33 -9.18 -16.49
CA GLY A 217 17.17 -10.62 -16.75
C GLY A 217 17.01 -11.50 -15.52
N TYR A 218 16.51 -10.93 -14.40
CA TYR A 218 16.14 -11.72 -13.23
C TYR A 218 14.92 -12.60 -13.49
N ASP A 219 14.82 -13.71 -12.76
CA ASP A 219 13.77 -14.75 -12.91
C ASP A 219 12.55 -14.54 -11.98
N GLY A 220 12.47 -13.42 -11.28
CA GLY A 220 11.34 -13.04 -10.44
C GLY A 220 10.22 -12.35 -11.20
N ILE A 221 9.22 -11.88 -10.46
CA ILE A 221 8.08 -11.10 -10.94
C ILE A 221 8.05 -9.70 -10.32
N ILE A 222 7.55 -8.73 -11.08
CA ILE A 222 7.46 -7.35 -10.64
C ILE A 222 6.06 -6.78 -10.89
N GLY A 223 5.49 -6.15 -9.86
CA GLY A 223 4.14 -5.59 -9.87
C GLY A 223 4.07 -4.15 -9.40
N ALA A 224 2.84 -3.65 -9.32
CA ALA A 224 2.48 -2.41 -8.65
C ALA A 224 1.34 -2.69 -7.67
N VAL A 225 1.18 -1.84 -6.66
CA VAL A 225 0.14 -2.02 -5.64
C VAL A 225 -0.90 -0.92 -5.75
N HIS A 226 -2.14 -1.32 -5.89
CA HIS A 226 -3.30 -0.47 -6.08
C HIS A 226 -4.23 -0.50 -4.85
N ASP A 227 -4.74 0.66 -4.45
CA ASP A 227 -5.63 0.88 -3.30
C ASP A 227 -7.11 0.98 -3.68
N GLY A 228 -7.43 0.87 -4.97
CA GLY A 228 -8.78 1.08 -5.45
C GLY A 228 -9.76 -0.01 -5.02
N GLY A 229 -11.02 0.40 -4.95
CA GLY A 229 -12.15 -0.51 -4.77
C GLY A 229 -13.06 -0.49 -5.97
N VAL A 230 -13.94 -1.48 -6.05
CA VAL A 230 -15.03 -1.45 -7.02
C VAL A 230 -15.85 -0.18 -6.84
N VAL A 231 -16.18 0.50 -7.94
CA VAL A 231 -17.04 1.68 -7.93
C VAL A 231 -18.50 1.24 -7.90
N GLU A 232 -19.23 1.72 -6.89
CA GLU A 232 -20.67 1.52 -6.77
C GLU A 232 -21.37 2.86 -6.64
N LEU A 233 -22.53 2.99 -7.30
CA LEU A 233 -23.30 4.23 -7.33
C LEU A 233 -24.37 4.25 -6.26
N ASP A 234 -24.59 5.42 -5.66
CA ASP A 234 -25.79 5.66 -4.89
C ASP A 234 -27.03 5.52 -5.81
N PRO A 235 -28.09 4.81 -5.40
CA PRO A 235 -29.30 4.67 -6.21
C PRO A 235 -29.98 6.00 -6.57
N ALA A 236 -29.69 7.10 -5.87
CA ALA A 236 -30.22 8.43 -6.16
C ALA A 236 -29.36 9.21 -7.18
N THR A 237 -28.29 8.61 -7.72
CA THR A 237 -27.42 9.26 -8.73
C THR A 237 -28.22 9.60 -9.98
N GLU A 238 -28.20 10.87 -10.38
CA GLU A 238 -28.99 11.38 -11.53
C GLU A 238 -28.30 11.10 -12.87
N HIS A 239 -26.93 11.08 -12.88
CA HIS A 239 -26.10 10.85 -14.08
C HIS A 239 -25.20 9.63 -13.93
N PRO A 240 -25.76 8.39 -13.81
CA PRO A 240 -25.01 7.21 -13.39
C PRO A 240 -23.84 6.85 -14.31
N ASP A 241 -24.01 6.94 -15.63
CA ASP A 241 -22.93 6.59 -16.58
C ASP A 241 -21.74 7.54 -16.49
N ASP A 242 -22.00 8.83 -16.35
CA ASP A 242 -20.94 9.86 -16.23
C ASP A 242 -20.24 9.75 -14.88
N VAL A 243 -20.99 9.63 -13.79
CA VAL A 243 -20.44 9.50 -12.44
C VAL A 243 -19.61 8.24 -12.31
N PHE A 244 -20.07 7.09 -12.80
CA PHE A 244 -19.30 5.85 -12.82
C PHE A 244 -18.00 6.03 -13.61
N ARG A 245 -18.08 6.56 -14.84
CA ARG A 245 -16.92 6.78 -15.70
C ARG A 245 -15.87 7.66 -15.05
N TYR A 246 -16.28 8.75 -14.41
CA TYR A 246 -15.35 9.64 -13.72
C TYR A 246 -14.77 9.00 -12.47
N ALA A 247 -15.59 8.44 -11.61
CA ALA A 247 -15.13 7.81 -10.38
C ALA A 247 -14.17 6.65 -10.67
N ASP A 248 -14.47 5.79 -11.64
CA ASP A 248 -13.62 4.69 -12.05
C ASP A 248 -12.30 5.19 -12.69
N PHE A 249 -12.34 6.28 -13.46
CA PHE A 249 -11.13 6.89 -14.01
C PHE A 249 -10.17 7.29 -12.89
N PHE A 250 -10.63 8.00 -11.88
CA PHE A 250 -9.80 8.47 -10.78
C PHE A 250 -9.41 7.35 -9.81
N ALA A 251 -10.34 6.50 -9.44
CA ALA A 251 -10.09 5.43 -8.47
C ALA A 251 -9.23 4.30 -9.04
N ASN A 252 -9.46 3.89 -10.30
CA ASN A 252 -8.92 2.65 -10.84
C ASN A 252 -8.11 2.84 -12.12
N ARG A 253 -8.69 3.47 -13.16
CA ARG A 253 -8.14 3.39 -14.51
C ARG A 253 -6.81 4.09 -14.69
N MET A 254 -6.58 5.20 -13.97
CA MET A 254 -5.28 5.92 -13.99
C MET A 254 -4.12 5.09 -13.47
N ILE A 255 -4.40 4.01 -12.73
CA ILE A 255 -3.40 3.08 -12.20
C ILE A 255 -3.40 1.77 -13.00
N LEU A 256 -4.56 1.14 -13.15
CA LEU A 256 -4.67 -0.20 -13.72
C LEU A 256 -4.40 -0.25 -15.23
N ALA A 257 -4.80 0.78 -15.98
CA ALA A 257 -4.56 0.79 -17.43
C ALA A 257 -3.06 0.90 -17.76
N PRO A 258 -2.28 1.85 -17.21
CA PRO A 258 -0.84 1.87 -17.47
C PRO A 258 -0.12 0.64 -16.89
N ALA A 259 -0.53 0.12 -15.73
CA ALA A 259 0.10 -1.03 -15.12
C ALA A 259 -0.14 -2.33 -15.91
N LEU A 260 -1.39 -2.64 -16.24
CA LEU A 260 -1.80 -3.93 -16.81
C LEU A 260 -1.92 -3.90 -18.35
N GLN A 261 -2.42 -2.80 -18.92
CA GLN A 261 -2.63 -2.66 -20.38
C GLN A 261 -1.47 -1.96 -21.08
N GLY A 262 -0.60 -1.26 -20.33
CA GLY A 262 0.56 -0.54 -20.87
C GLY A 262 0.19 0.72 -21.65
N GLN A 263 -0.91 1.37 -21.28
CA GLN A 263 -1.39 2.59 -21.91
C GLN A 263 -2.14 3.48 -20.92
N LEU A 264 -2.13 4.78 -21.16
CA LEU A 264 -2.98 5.69 -20.41
C LEU A 264 -4.45 5.50 -20.80
N PRO A 265 -5.41 5.78 -19.91
CA PRO A 265 -6.83 5.69 -20.22
C PRO A 265 -7.18 6.61 -21.42
N PRO A 266 -7.90 6.13 -22.45
CA PRO A 266 -8.21 6.91 -23.62
C PRO A 266 -9.08 8.15 -23.34
N GLU A 267 -9.88 8.13 -22.27
CA GLU A 267 -10.72 9.23 -21.82
C GLU A 267 -9.95 10.30 -21.02
N MET A 268 -8.67 10.10 -20.73
CA MET A 268 -7.89 10.99 -19.86
C MET A 268 -7.86 12.43 -20.36
N ASP A 269 -7.57 12.65 -21.62
CA ASP A 269 -7.41 14.01 -22.16
C ASP A 269 -8.74 14.79 -22.11
N GLU A 270 -9.90 14.14 -22.39
CA GLU A 270 -11.24 14.72 -22.26
C GLU A 270 -11.55 15.14 -20.81
N ILE A 271 -11.23 14.24 -19.85
CA ILE A 271 -11.51 14.51 -18.44
C ILE A 271 -10.63 15.64 -17.91
N LEU A 272 -9.35 15.64 -18.28
CA LEU A 272 -8.41 16.69 -17.88
C LEU A 272 -8.79 18.05 -18.47
N GLU A 273 -9.23 18.11 -19.73
CA GLU A 273 -9.75 19.34 -20.36
C GLU A 273 -10.96 19.88 -19.60
N LYS A 274 -11.90 19.01 -19.23
CA LYS A 274 -13.11 19.36 -18.46
C LYS A 274 -12.75 19.96 -17.08
N LEU A 275 -11.65 19.55 -16.48
CA LEU A 275 -11.15 20.06 -15.20
C LEU A 275 -10.21 21.27 -15.35
N GLY A 276 -9.84 21.63 -16.57
CA GLY A 276 -8.84 22.66 -16.82
C GLY A 276 -7.42 22.26 -16.38
N VAL A 277 -7.13 20.95 -16.36
CA VAL A 277 -5.85 20.36 -15.95
C VAL A 277 -5.02 20.03 -17.18
N SER A 278 -3.72 20.32 -17.13
CA SER A 278 -2.78 19.90 -18.17
C SER A 278 -1.57 19.19 -17.56
N LEU A 279 -1.21 18.03 -18.10
CA LEU A 279 -0.06 17.26 -17.62
C LEU A 279 1.17 17.56 -18.47
N TYR A 280 2.32 17.67 -17.79
CA TYR A 280 3.59 17.47 -18.46
C TYR A 280 3.79 15.96 -18.66
N ARG A 281 3.82 15.53 -19.90
CA ARG A 281 3.99 14.13 -20.28
C ARG A 281 5.36 13.90 -20.90
N SER A 282 5.94 12.72 -20.63
CA SER A 282 7.12 12.27 -21.36
C SER A 282 6.79 12.11 -22.85
N PRO A 283 7.66 12.55 -23.75
CA PRO A 283 7.46 12.33 -25.19
C PRO A 283 7.49 10.83 -25.57
N ASN A 284 7.98 9.98 -24.68
CA ASN A 284 8.12 8.54 -24.87
C ASN A 284 7.13 7.74 -24.02
N ASP A 285 6.16 8.36 -23.33
CA ASP A 285 5.30 7.70 -22.34
C ASP A 285 4.57 6.48 -22.92
N ALA A 286 4.11 6.55 -24.17
CA ALA A 286 3.44 5.44 -24.84
C ALA A 286 4.33 4.18 -24.95
N GLU A 287 5.64 4.35 -25.19
CA GLU A 287 6.61 3.26 -25.19
C GLU A 287 6.95 2.81 -23.76
N GLU A 288 7.15 3.78 -22.88
CA GLU A 288 7.50 3.54 -21.49
C GLU A 288 6.43 2.71 -20.78
N PHE A 289 5.15 3.03 -20.94
CA PHE A 289 4.03 2.26 -20.37
C PHE A 289 3.86 0.90 -21.05
N ARG A 290 3.89 0.85 -22.40
CA ARG A 290 3.76 -0.42 -23.13
C ARG A 290 4.78 -1.46 -22.68
N ASP A 291 6.04 -1.06 -22.53
CA ASP A 291 7.16 -1.93 -22.15
C ASP A 291 7.28 -2.11 -20.63
N GLY A 292 6.57 -1.27 -19.86
CA GLY A 292 6.54 -1.24 -18.41
C GLY A 292 5.34 -1.95 -17.76
N LYS A 293 4.59 -2.79 -18.53
CA LYS A 293 3.49 -3.57 -17.95
C LYS A 293 3.97 -4.50 -16.84
N VAL A 294 3.21 -4.58 -15.77
CA VAL A 294 3.55 -5.42 -14.62
C VAL A 294 3.21 -6.90 -14.85
N ASP A 295 3.84 -7.79 -14.08
CA ASP A 295 3.57 -9.23 -14.09
C ASP A 295 2.41 -9.62 -13.17
N PHE A 296 2.13 -8.80 -12.16
CA PHE A 296 0.99 -8.94 -11.23
C PHE A 296 0.49 -7.57 -10.76
N ILE A 297 -0.73 -7.56 -10.26
CA ILE A 297 -1.25 -6.41 -9.51
C ILE A 297 -1.45 -6.79 -8.05
N GLY A 298 -0.91 -5.98 -7.14
CA GLY A 298 -1.25 -6.01 -5.73
C GLY A 298 -2.51 -5.18 -5.48
N LEU A 299 -3.43 -5.70 -4.69
CA LEU A 299 -4.64 -5.00 -4.30
C LEU A 299 -4.66 -4.81 -2.77
N ASN A 300 -4.71 -3.56 -2.34
CA ASN A 300 -4.97 -3.19 -0.94
C ASN A 300 -6.47 -2.97 -0.79
N VAL A 301 -7.19 -3.96 -0.29
CA VAL A 301 -8.66 -3.94 -0.28
C VAL A 301 -9.18 -3.70 1.12
N TYR A 302 -9.84 -2.57 1.31
CA TYR A 302 -10.43 -2.19 2.59
C TYR A 302 -11.90 -1.77 2.49
N CYS A 303 -12.32 -1.19 1.37
CA CYS A 303 -13.67 -0.69 1.13
C CYS A 303 -13.93 -0.57 -0.39
N ARG A 304 -15.17 -0.27 -0.74
CA ARG A 304 -15.57 0.14 -2.10
C ARG A 304 -15.42 1.65 -2.28
N GLU A 305 -15.53 2.12 -3.52
CA GLU A 305 -15.76 3.52 -3.86
C GLU A 305 -17.24 3.74 -4.09
N TYR A 306 -17.94 4.28 -3.08
CA TYR A 306 -19.38 4.54 -3.15
C TYR A 306 -19.63 6.02 -3.44
N VAL A 307 -20.22 6.33 -4.60
CA VAL A 307 -20.21 7.68 -5.19
C VAL A 307 -21.55 8.11 -5.72
N THR A 308 -21.71 9.43 -5.89
CA THR A 308 -22.89 10.08 -6.48
C THR A 308 -22.50 11.33 -7.26
N ASP A 309 -23.47 12.00 -7.89
CA ASP A 309 -23.25 13.29 -8.54
C ASP A 309 -22.62 14.31 -7.58
N TRP A 310 -21.90 15.26 -8.15
CA TRP A 310 -21.46 16.44 -7.41
C TRP A 310 -22.64 17.40 -7.17
N HIS A 311 -23.02 17.60 -5.91
CA HIS A 311 -24.14 18.46 -5.52
C HIS A 311 -23.74 19.90 -5.21
N GLY A 312 -22.47 20.23 -5.38
CA GLY A 312 -21.96 21.57 -5.05
C GLY A 312 -21.67 21.73 -3.54
N GLY A 313 -21.22 22.90 -3.17
CA GLY A 313 -20.95 23.26 -1.78
C GLY A 313 -19.46 23.49 -1.48
N GLU A 314 -19.17 23.75 -0.22
CA GLU A 314 -17.78 23.92 0.23
C GLU A 314 -17.07 22.57 0.33
N LEU A 315 -15.91 22.46 -0.33
CA LEU A 315 -15.02 21.31 -0.16
C LEU A 315 -14.40 21.36 1.24
N ALA A 316 -14.63 20.33 2.03
CA ALA A 316 -14.06 20.20 3.36
C ALA A 316 -12.86 19.25 3.32
N VAL A 317 -11.71 19.75 3.80
CA VAL A 317 -10.51 18.95 3.99
C VAL A 317 -10.42 18.52 5.45
N SER A 318 -10.37 17.21 5.70
CA SER A 318 -10.12 16.68 7.04
C SER A 318 -8.63 16.75 7.37
N ALA A 319 -8.29 17.34 8.51
CA ALA A 319 -6.90 17.47 8.93
C ALA A 319 -6.32 16.17 9.53
N ASN A 320 -7.15 15.33 10.11
CA ASN A 320 -6.77 14.03 10.66
C ASN A 320 -7.97 13.10 10.71
N ASN A 321 -7.69 11.81 10.91
CA ASN A 321 -8.70 10.76 11.01
C ASN A 321 -8.89 10.38 12.50
N LYS A 322 -9.55 11.22 13.27
CA LYS A 322 -9.77 10.99 14.72
C LYS A 322 -10.94 10.07 15.05
N GLY A 323 -11.45 9.28 14.13
CA GLY A 323 -12.53 8.34 14.41
C GLY A 323 -13.79 9.01 14.99
N GLY A 324 -13.98 10.29 14.75
CA GLY A 324 -15.11 11.07 15.21
C GLY A 324 -16.22 11.08 14.18
N SER A 325 -17.47 11.09 14.64
CA SER A 325 -18.64 11.33 13.80
C SER A 325 -18.71 12.78 13.34
N SER A 326 -17.83 13.20 12.41
CA SER A 326 -18.08 14.46 11.76
C SER A 326 -19.31 14.29 10.87
N LYS A 327 -20.25 15.21 10.96
CA LYS A 327 -21.46 15.24 10.09
C LYS A 327 -21.11 15.67 8.66
N LYS A 328 -19.85 15.90 8.33
CA LYS A 328 -19.38 16.25 6.99
C LYS A 328 -19.03 14.97 6.26
N VAL A 329 -19.37 14.90 4.98
CA VAL A 329 -19.03 13.79 4.10
C VAL A 329 -17.50 13.66 4.08
N GLU A 330 -16.98 12.69 4.80
CA GLU A 330 -15.60 12.27 4.70
C GLU A 330 -15.50 11.34 3.49
N GLY A 331 -15.09 11.90 2.37
CA GLY A 331 -15.00 11.09 1.18
C GLY A 331 -14.20 11.78 0.09
N LYS A 332 -13.87 11.02 -0.91
CA LYS A 332 -13.22 11.52 -2.11
C LYS A 332 -14.21 12.37 -2.90
N CYS A 333 -13.73 13.52 -3.35
CA CYS A 333 -14.52 14.42 -4.18
C CYS A 333 -13.62 15.00 -5.27
N ILE A 334 -14.11 14.97 -6.51
CA ILE A 334 -13.51 15.64 -7.67
C ILE A 334 -14.55 16.56 -8.28
N ALA A 335 -14.62 17.77 -7.74
CA ALA A 335 -15.56 18.78 -8.25
C ALA A 335 -15.19 19.20 -9.68
N PRO A 336 -16.13 19.38 -10.61
CA PRO A 336 -17.57 19.19 -10.46
C PRO A 336 -18.07 17.81 -10.94
N LEU A 337 -17.24 16.76 -10.88
CA LEU A 337 -17.53 15.48 -11.55
C LEU A 337 -18.32 14.52 -10.68
N PHE A 338 -17.92 14.32 -9.42
CA PHE A 338 -18.55 13.39 -8.48
C PHE A 338 -18.11 13.65 -7.04
N GLU A 339 -18.84 13.06 -6.11
CA GLU A 339 -18.49 13.01 -4.69
C GLU A 339 -18.77 11.63 -4.09
N SER A 340 -18.12 11.31 -2.97
CA SER A 340 -18.44 10.10 -2.22
C SER A 340 -19.83 10.21 -1.60
N ALA A 341 -20.60 9.15 -1.73
CA ALA A 341 -21.89 8.99 -1.05
C ALA A 341 -21.71 8.22 0.27
N ARG A 342 -22.79 8.18 1.06
CA ARG A 342 -22.87 7.43 2.30
C ARG A 342 -24.06 6.48 2.29
N ASP A 343 -23.75 5.18 2.29
CA ASP A 343 -24.78 4.16 2.47
C ASP A 343 -25.13 4.03 3.97
N SER A 344 -26.35 4.42 4.34
CA SER A 344 -26.84 4.33 5.72
C SER A 344 -27.11 2.91 6.19
N ASN A 345 -27.17 1.94 5.28
CA ASN A 345 -27.41 0.53 5.58
C ASN A 345 -26.10 -0.24 5.87
N VAL A 346 -24.94 0.34 5.53
CA VAL A 346 -23.65 -0.27 5.76
C VAL A 346 -23.06 0.26 7.07
N PRO A 347 -22.74 -0.62 8.04
CA PRO A 347 -22.11 -0.21 9.29
C PRO A 347 -20.71 0.33 9.04
N ARG A 348 -20.25 1.20 9.95
CA ARG A 348 -18.91 1.80 9.90
C ARG A 348 -18.15 1.52 11.19
N ASN A 349 -16.85 1.31 11.07
CA ASN A 349 -15.98 1.23 12.22
C ASN A 349 -15.77 2.60 12.89
N LYS A 350 -15.08 2.63 14.03
CA LYS A 350 -14.80 3.86 14.80
C LYS A 350 -14.01 4.92 14.02
N TRP A 351 -13.37 4.53 12.92
CA TRP A 351 -12.58 5.39 12.04
C TRP A 351 -13.38 5.86 10.79
N GLY A 352 -14.66 5.60 10.75
CA GLY A 352 -15.56 6.02 9.67
C GLY A 352 -15.55 5.13 8.42
N ARG A 353 -14.70 4.10 8.36
CA ARG A 353 -14.61 3.18 7.22
C ARG A 353 -15.79 2.21 7.22
N GLU A 354 -16.39 1.96 6.05
CA GLU A 354 -17.42 0.94 5.87
C GLU A 354 -16.94 -0.45 6.27
N ILE A 355 -17.83 -1.23 6.89
CA ILE A 355 -17.65 -2.65 7.18
C ILE A 355 -18.45 -3.42 6.14
N LEU A 356 -17.82 -3.72 5.00
CA LEU A 356 -18.42 -4.37 3.84
C LEU A 356 -17.47 -5.41 3.24
N PRO A 357 -17.28 -6.58 3.88
CA PRO A 357 -16.32 -7.59 3.41
C PRO A 357 -16.56 -8.07 1.98
N GLY A 358 -17.82 -8.04 1.50
CA GLY A 358 -18.18 -8.39 0.12
C GLY A 358 -17.45 -7.59 -0.96
N CYS A 359 -16.96 -6.37 -0.62
CA CYS A 359 -16.18 -5.58 -1.56
C CYS A 359 -14.88 -6.26 -2.00
N MET A 360 -14.31 -7.17 -1.20
CA MET A 360 -13.16 -7.98 -1.58
C MET A 360 -13.45 -8.81 -2.84
N TYR A 361 -14.57 -9.53 -2.84
CA TYR A 361 -14.99 -10.32 -4.01
C TYR A 361 -15.24 -9.44 -5.23
N SER A 362 -16.00 -8.38 -5.05
CA SER A 362 -16.39 -7.47 -6.15
C SER A 362 -15.16 -6.78 -6.76
N THR A 363 -14.21 -6.31 -5.94
CA THR A 363 -12.96 -5.67 -6.42
C THR A 363 -12.08 -6.65 -7.18
N ILE A 364 -11.91 -7.87 -6.67
CA ILE A 364 -11.11 -8.90 -7.35
C ILE A 364 -11.73 -9.27 -8.69
N MET A 365 -13.06 -9.47 -8.74
CA MET A 365 -13.75 -9.85 -9.97
C MET A 365 -13.79 -8.73 -10.99
N ASP A 366 -13.96 -7.47 -10.57
CA ASP A 366 -13.87 -6.30 -11.45
C ASP A 366 -12.49 -6.24 -12.16
N VAL A 367 -11.42 -6.41 -11.41
CA VAL A 367 -10.06 -6.44 -11.98
C VAL A 367 -9.85 -7.66 -12.87
N HIS A 368 -10.32 -8.83 -12.44
CA HIS A 368 -10.22 -10.07 -13.22
C HIS A 368 -10.91 -9.95 -14.58
N GLU A 369 -12.13 -9.46 -14.61
CA GLU A 369 -12.97 -9.39 -15.82
C GLU A 369 -12.54 -8.29 -16.79
N ARG A 370 -12.09 -7.14 -16.27
CA ARG A 370 -11.77 -5.95 -17.08
C ARG A 370 -10.34 -5.90 -17.60
N TYR A 371 -9.40 -6.66 -16.98
CA TYR A 371 -7.96 -6.55 -17.26
C TYR A 371 -7.33 -7.89 -17.67
N ASP A 372 -8.06 -8.75 -18.39
CA ASP A 372 -7.55 -10.02 -18.96
C ASP A 372 -6.98 -10.99 -17.90
N ALA A 373 -7.72 -11.16 -16.80
CA ALA A 373 -7.40 -12.11 -15.73
C ALA A 373 -5.95 -12.03 -15.21
N PRO A 374 -5.49 -10.88 -14.74
CA PRO A 374 -4.11 -10.73 -14.28
C PRO A 374 -3.84 -11.60 -13.05
N ARG A 375 -2.56 -11.85 -12.76
CA ARG A 375 -2.13 -12.38 -11.47
C ARG A 375 -2.39 -11.32 -10.38
N ILE A 376 -3.03 -11.73 -9.29
CA ILE A 376 -3.45 -10.85 -8.19
C ILE A 376 -2.82 -11.33 -6.88
N PHE A 377 -2.27 -10.40 -6.11
CA PHE A 377 -1.99 -10.57 -4.69
C PHE A 377 -2.86 -9.60 -3.89
N ILE A 378 -3.51 -10.07 -2.82
CA ILE A 378 -4.07 -9.14 -1.82
C ILE A 378 -2.91 -8.68 -0.95
N THR A 379 -2.35 -7.53 -1.29
CA THR A 379 -1.13 -7.00 -0.69
C THR A 379 -1.36 -6.29 0.64
N GLU A 380 -2.58 -5.88 0.89
CA GLU A 380 -3.04 -5.44 2.21
C GLU A 380 -4.55 -5.67 2.36
N ASN A 381 -4.92 -6.16 3.54
CA ASN A 381 -6.26 -6.12 4.08
C ASN A 381 -6.16 -6.15 5.61
N GLY A 382 -6.90 -5.30 6.31
CA GLY A 382 -6.75 -5.15 7.74
C GLY A 382 -7.88 -4.38 8.40
N HIS A 383 -7.93 -4.49 9.72
CA HIS A 383 -8.86 -3.77 10.57
C HIS A 383 -8.11 -3.00 11.65
N GLY A 384 -8.19 -1.66 11.59
CA GLY A 384 -7.63 -0.79 12.62
C GLY A 384 -8.62 -0.61 13.78
N ALA A 385 -8.15 -0.81 15.00
CA ALA A 385 -8.96 -0.69 16.21
C ALA A 385 -8.20 0.02 17.34
N TYR A 386 -8.94 0.46 18.35
CA TYR A 386 -8.38 0.84 19.65
C TYR A 386 -8.31 -0.43 20.50
N GLU A 387 -7.12 -0.86 20.86
CA GLU A 387 -6.89 -2.12 21.55
C GLU A 387 -5.92 -1.94 22.71
N GLN A 388 -6.17 -2.67 23.78
CA GLN A 388 -5.31 -2.77 24.95
C GLN A 388 -5.36 -4.21 25.46
N PRO A 389 -4.28 -4.74 26.06
CA PRO A 389 -4.31 -6.02 26.72
C PRO A 389 -5.31 -6.05 27.87
N ASP A 390 -6.04 -7.15 28.00
CA ASP A 390 -6.90 -7.44 29.15
C ASP A 390 -6.10 -7.85 30.39
N ALA A 391 -6.79 -8.18 31.47
CA ALA A 391 -6.17 -8.56 32.75
C ALA A 391 -5.29 -9.83 32.69
N ASP A 392 -5.46 -10.65 31.65
CA ASP A 392 -4.64 -11.83 31.35
C ASP A 392 -3.40 -11.51 30.50
N GLY A 393 -3.22 -10.25 30.12
CA GLY A 393 -2.13 -9.78 29.28
C GLY A 393 -2.34 -10.00 27.77
N MET A 394 -3.49 -10.51 27.34
CA MET A 394 -3.81 -10.76 25.93
C MET A 394 -4.73 -9.68 25.36
N VAL A 395 -4.55 -9.34 24.08
CA VAL A 395 -5.52 -8.58 23.32
C VAL A 395 -6.53 -9.53 22.68
N HIS A 396 -7.79 -9.46 23.13
CA HIS A 396 -8.92 -10.24 22.60
C HIS A 396 -9.61 -9.48 21.47
N ASP A 397 -9.08 -9.57 20.27
CA ASP A 397 -9.51 -8.85 19.07
C ASP A 397 -10.47 -9.69 18.20
N ASP A 398 -11.56 -10.18 18.81
CA ASP A 398 -12.56 -11.03 18.17
C ASP A 398 -13.24 -10.39 16.96
N ASP A 399 -13.51 -9.09 17.01
CA ASP A 399 -14.07 -8.32 15.90
C ASP A 399 -13.11 -8.26 14.69
N ARG A 400 -11.80 -8.20 14.93
CA ARG A 400 -10.78 -8.35 13.87
C ARG A 400 -10.85 -9.73 13.25
N ILE A 401 -10.90 -10.78 14.06
CA ILE A 401 -10.98 -12.18 13.60
C ILE A 401 -12.21 -12.38 12.73
N GLU A 402 -13.38 -11.92 13.19
CA GLU A 402 -14.63 -12.06 12.44
C GLU A 402 -14.56 -11.36 11.10
N LEU A 403 -14.12 -10.10 11.09
CA LEU A 403 -14.08 -9.28 9.88
C LEU A 403 -13.06 -9.80 8.86
N LEU A 404 -11.84 -10.12 9.30
CA LEU A 404 -10.81 -10.69 8.42
C LEU A 404 -11.22 -12.05 7.87
N GLY A 405 -11.88 -12.89 8.68
CA GLY A 405 -12.42 -14.17 8.23
C GLY A 405 -13.39 -14.01 7.07
N GLN A 406 -14.30 -13.03 7.16
CA GLN A 406 -15.24 -12.72 6.07
C GLN A 406 -14.53 -12.20 4.81
N PHE A 407 -13.53 -11.31 4.93
CA PHE A 407 -12.75 -10.85 3.79
C PHE A 407 -12.03 -12.00 3.09
N ILE A 408 -11.37 -12.87 3.85
CA ILE A 408 -10.66 -14.04 3.30
C ILE A 408 -11.64 -15.01 2.61
N GLU A 409 -12.82 -15.23 3.17
CA GLU A 409 -13.85 -16.07 2.53
C GLU A 409 -14.28 -15.50 1.17
N HIS A 410 -14.50 -14.19 1.07
CA HIS A 410 -14.83 -13.50 -0.19
C HIS A 410 -13.68 -13.56 -1.19
N MET A 411 -12.43 -13.41 -0.76
CA MET A 411 -11.25 -13.61 -1.60
C MET A 411 -11.18 -15.05 -2.14
N MET A 412 -11.32 -16.04 -1.27
CA MET A 412 -11.28 -17.45 -1.67
C MET A 412 -12.46 -17.84 -2.56
N ARG A 413 -13.59 -17.17 -2.43
CA ARG A 413 -14.69 -17.30 -3.38
C ARG A 413 -14.31 -16.78 -4.76
N ALA A 414 -13.73 -15.58 -4.87
CA ALA A 414 -13.25 -15.03 -6.14
C ALA A 414 -12.22 -15.95 -6.80
N LYS A 415 -11.29 -16.54 -6.02
CA LYS A 415 -10.34 -17.55 -6.51
C LYS A 415 -11.05 -18.79 -7.07
N ARG A 416 -12.08 -19.31 -6.40
CA ARG A 416 -12.88 -20.46 -6.90
C ARG A 416 -13.66 -20.10 -8.17
N ASP A 417 -14.11 -18.87 -8.32
CA ASP A 417 -14.84 -18.36 -9.48
C ASP A 417 -13.89 -17.97 -10.64
N GLY A 418 -12.59 -18.24 -10.53
CA GLY A 418 -11.61 -18.19 -11.62
C GLY A 418 -10.57 -17.05 -11.53
N ALA A 419 -10.66 -16.16 -10.57
CA ALA A 419 -9.64 -15.11 -10.40
C ALA A 419 -8.30 -15.70 -9.96
N ARG A 420 -7.20 -15.20 -10.54
CA ARG A 420 -5.84 -15.67 -10.27
C ARG A 420 -5.27 -15.03 -9.00
N VAL A 421 -5.92 -15.29 -7.85
CA VAL A 421 -5.40 -14.84 -6.56
C VAL A 421 -4.36 -15.84 -6.06
N GLU A 422 -3.13 -15.37 -5.87
CA GLU A 422 -1.98 -16.21 -5.54
C GLU A 422 -1.39 -15.93 -4.14
N GLY A 423 -1.89 -14.91 -3.43
CA GLY A 423 -1.45 -14.64 -2.05
C GLY A 423 -2.28 -13.59 -1.34
N TYR A 424 -2.16 -13.62 -0.01
CA TYR A 424 -2.81 -12.69 0.91
C TYR A 424 -1.82 -12.21 1.98
N TYR A 425 -1.74 -10.89 2.15
CA TYR A 425 -0.91 -10.22 3.13
C TYR A 425 -1.78 -9.39 4.06
N LEU A 426 -1.81 -9.78 5.32
CA LEU A 426 -2.55 -9.05 6.34
C LEU A 426 -1.84 -7.74 6.69
N TRP A 427 -2.57 -6.64 6.74
CA TRP A 427 -2.09 -5.39 7.29
C TRP A 427 -2.53 -5.25 8.74
N SER A 428 -1.60 -5.38 9.68
CA SER A 428 -0.15 -5.48 9.59
C SER A 428 0.40 -6.62 10.47
N THR A 429 1.68 -6.94 10.30
CA THR A 429 2.36 -7.97 11.10
C THR A 429 2.29 -7.65 12.60
N MET A 430 2.63 -6.42 12.95
CA MET A 430 2.61 -5.90 14.31
C MET A 430 1.92 -4.54 14.35
N ASP A 431 1.53 -4.07 15.53
CA ASP A 431 1.13 -2.70 15.73
C ASP A 431 2.28 -1.77 15.35
N LEU A 432 2.01 -0.75 14.55
CA LEU A 432 3.01 0.12 13.97
C LEU A 432 2.54 1.58 13.93
N TYR A 433 3.42 2.48 13.54
CA TYR A 433 3.09 3.87 13.30
C TYR A 433 2.08 4.01 12.16
N SER A 434 0.86 4.46 12.46
CA SER A 434 -0.23 4.55 11.49
C SER A 434 -0.38 5.98 10.94
N TRP A 435 0.66 6.48 10.26
CA TRP A 435 0.70 7.78 9.60
C TRP A 435 0.16 8.90 10.51
N ILE A 436 -0.91 9.61 10.09
CA ILE A 436 -1.54 10.69 10.88
C ILE A 436 -2.26 10.21 12.15
N ASN A 437 -2.48 8.91 12.32
CA ASN A 437 -3.14 8.34 13.49
C ASN A 437 -2.15 7.92 14.60
N GLY A 438 -0.86 8.03 14.35
CA GLY A 438 0.18 7.65 15.31
C GLY A 438 0.06 6.19 15.75
N TYR A 439 0.10 5.94 17.06
CA TYR A 439 0.04 4.60 17.65
C TYR A 439 -1.34 4.20 18.18
N GLU A 440 -2.36 5.06 18.02
CA GLU A 440 -3.71 4.78 18.53
C GLU A 440 -4.48 3.77 17.67
N LYS A 441 -4.25 3.78 16.35
CA LYS A 441 -4.92 2.91 15.39
C LYS A 441 -4.11 1.67 15.13
N ARG A 442 -4.45 0.59 15.84
CA ARG A 442 -3.70 -0.66 15.84
C ARG A 442 -4.25 -1.63 14.82
N TYR A 443 -3.36 -2.21 14.01
CA TYR A 443 -3.70 -3.15 12.94
C TYR A 443 -3.04 -4.52 13.12
N GLY A 444 -2.03 -4.60 13.97
CA GLY A 444 -1.14 -5.73 14.08
C GLY A 444 -1.80 -7.02 14.55
N LEU A 445 -1.23 -8.15 14.09
CA LEU A 445 -1.43 -9.45 14.73
C LEU A 445 -0.66 -9.56 16.05
N VAL A 446 0.42 -8.79 16.17
CA VAL A 446 1.26 -8.70 17.36
C VAL A 446 1.05 -7.33 18.00
N HIS A 447 0.71 -7.33 19.26
CA HIS A 447 0.66 -6.11 20.08
C HIS A 447 2.07 -5.64 20.40
N ILE A 448 2.32 -4.34 20.23
CA ILE A 448 3.53 -3.67 20.66
C ILE A 448 3.20 -2.78 21.85
N ASP A 449 3.88 -2.99 22.96
CA ASP A 449 3.79 -2.10 24.12
C ASP A 449 4.76 -0.94 23.97
N PHE A 450 4.27 0.15 23.37
CA PHE A 450 5.06 1.35 23.11
C PHE A 450 5.54 2.09 24.36
N GLU A 451 4.99 1.75 25.54
CA GLU A 451 5.37 2.37 26.82
C GLU A 451 6.37 1.50 27.60
N ASN A 452 6.46 0.18 27.28
CA ASN A 452 7.27 -0.77 28.02
C ASN A 452 8.22 -1.54 27.10
N ASN A 453 9.33 -0.90 26.74
CA ASN A 453 10.43 -1.49 25.97
C ASN A 453 10.00 -2.20 24.68
N LEU A 454 8.90 -1.78 24.07
CA LEU A 454 8.36 -2.32 22.81
C LEU A 454 8.16 -3.87 22.89
N GLU A 455 7.68 -4.38 24.00
CA GLU A 455 7.41 -5.80 24.16
C GLU A 455 6.42 -6.30 23.12
N ARG A 456 6.70 -7.47 22.53
CA ARG A 456 5.90 -8.13 21.50
C ARG A 456 5.00 -9.18 22.15
N THR A 457 3.68 -9.02 22.01
CA THR A 457 2.71 -10.01 22.51
C THR A 457 1.77 -10.42 21.37
N PRO A 458 1.74 -11.71 20.95
CA PRO A 458 0.76 -12.19 19.99
C PRO A 458 -0.67 -11.93 20.47
N LYS A 459 -1.51 -11.32 19.62
CA LYS A 459 -2.94 -11.13 19.88
C LYS A 459 -3.72 -12.42 19.62
N LYS A 460 -4.97 -12.49 20.02
CA LYS A 460 -5.84 -13.63 19.71
C LYS A 460 -5.93 -13.88 18.20
N SER A 461 -5.96 -12.85 17.38
CA SER A 461 -5.95 -12.93 15.92
C SER A 461 -4.68 -13.58 15.36
N TRP A 462 -3.52 -13.47 16.01
CA TRP A 462 -2.31 -14.15 15.59
C TRP A 462 -2.46 -15.67 15.62
N TYR A 463 -3.00 -16.22 16.72
CA TYR A 463 -3.26 -17.65 16.86
C TYR A 463 -4.33 -18.14 15.88
N TRP A 464 -5.40 -17.35 15.71
CA TRP A 464 -6.43 -17.62 14.71
C TRP A 464 -5.89 -17.67 13.29
N TYR A 465 -5.02 -16.70 12.92
CA TYR A 465 -4.43 -16.63 11.58
C TYR A 465 -3.50 -17.81 11.31
N ARG A 466 -2.69 -18.23 12.28
CA ARG A 466 -1.88 -19.45 12.23
C ARG A 466 -2.73 -20.68 11.95
N ASP A 467 -3.80 -20.86 12.71
CA ASP A 467 -4.66 -22.03 12.58
C ASP A 467 -5.44 -22.01 11.25
N LEU A 468 -5.81 -20.84 10.75
CA LEU A 468 -6.41 -20.65 9.44
C LEU A 468 -5.45 -21.04 8.31
N ILE A 469 -4.20 -20.57 8.36
CA ILE A 469 -3.16 -20.93 7.36
C ILE A 469 -2.96 -22.45 7.34
N SER A 470 -2.80 -23.09 8.49
CA SER A 470 -2.64 -24.54 8.60
C SER A 470 -3.79 -25.30 7.93
N LYS A 471 -5.03 -24.87 8.17
CA LYS A 471 -6.22 -25.45 7.55
C LYS A 471 -6.23 -25.37 6.03
N TYR A 472 -5.80 -24.23 5.45
CA TYR A 472 -5.75 -24.08 3.99
C TYR A 472 -4.62 -24.89 3.37
N GLN A 473 -3.46 -24.95 4.02
CA GLN A 473 -2.33 -25.77 3.54
C GLN A 473 -2.66 -27.26 3.53
N GLU A 474 -3.41 -27.78 4.51
CA GLU A 474 -3.88 -29.16 4.56
C GLU A 474 -4.89 -29.52 3.43
N GLN A 475 -5.58 -28.51 2.88
CA GLN A 475 -6.54 -28.72 1.80
C GLN A 475 -5.89 -28.70 0.39
N GLU A 476 -4.70 -28.10 0.27
CA GLU A 476 -3.96 -28.02 -0.99
C GLU A 476 -2.95 -29.17 -1.17
N GLY A 477 -2.59 -29.92 -0.10
CA GLY A 477 -1.69 -31.06 -0.09
C GLY A 477 -2.43 -32.37 -0.23
#